data_4bab696438f3e813f69563ab198fad90
#
_entry.id   4bab696438f3e813f69563ab198fad90
#
_cell.length_a   1.000
_cell.length_b   1.000
_cell.length_c   1.000
_cell.angle_alpha   90.00
_cell.angle_beta   90.00
_cell.angle_gamma   90.00
#
_symmetry.space_group_name_H-M   'P 1'
#
loop_
_entity.id
_entity.type
_entity.pdbx_description
1 polymer ?
#
loop_
_entity_poly.entity_id
_entity_poly.type
_entity_poly.pdbx_seq_one_letter_code
_entity_poly.pdbx_strand_id
1 'polypeptide(L)'
;EYELKMLFNSFTRLESQFYHISEYNESDSECIVISENSDYGPDIIVTGTSDFGSIHYSHSEKCSVSDREIKNAYKRCLYVILSKILNKELPWGILTGIRPVKIYNDLRKNRPELDEIGIKNEISSKYLISDKKIKLMQTVSDIQKPVIDLTGNESYSIYISIPFCPSRCNYCSFFSNDINQKGHLRDSYIDALEAEIDAILNEHWVKERR
;
A
#
# COMPACT_ATOMS: atom_id res chain seq x y z
N GLU A 1 10.89 5.76 -4.48
CA GLU A 1 11.95 4.78 -4.22
C GLU A 1 11.47 3.66 -3.28
N TYR A 2 11.07 3.95 -2.04
CA TYR A 2 10.68 2.92 -1.06
C TYR A 2 9.62 1.93 -1.58
N GLU A 3 8.55 2.41 -2.19
CA GLU A 3 7.48 1.56 -2.73
C GLU A 3 7.94 0.71 -3.92
N LEU A 4 8.85 1.22 -4.76
CA LEU A 4 9.44 0.46 -5.85
C LEU A 4 10.34 -0.66 -5.32
N LYS A 5 11.13 -0.38 -4.28
CA LYS A 5 11.96 -1.37 -3.60
C LYS A 5 11.11 -2.47 -2.97
N MET A 6 10.00 -2.11 -2.32
CA MET A 6 9.05 -3.08 -1.77
C MET A 6 8.44 -3.96 -2.85
N LEU A 7 8.08 -3.38 -3.99
CA LEU A 7 7.53 -4.13 -5.12
C LEU A 7 8.58 -5.08 -5.71
N PHE A 8 9.81 -4.60 -5.95
CA PHE A 8 10.91 -5.41 -6.43
C PHE A 8 11.17 -6.61 -5.51
N ASN A 9 11.26 -6.38 -4.20
CA ASN A 9 11.48 -7.43 -3.20
C ASN A 9 10.33 -8.46 -3.14
N SER A 10 9.14 -8.11 -3.59
CA SER A 10 8.00 -9.04 -3.70
C SER A 10 8.15 -10.03 -4.87
N PHE A 11 8.89 -9.63 -5.90
CA PHE A 11 9.22 -10.50 -7.03
C PHE A 11 10.41 -11.40 -6.75
N THR A 12 11.44 -10.87 -6.12
CA THR A 12 12.73 -11.53 -5.93
C THR A 12 13.25 -11.33 -4.51
N ARG A 13 14.16 -12.20 -4.09
CA ARG A 13 14.90 -12.06 -2.82
C ARG A 13 16.26 -11.36 -3.01
N LEU A 14 16.53 -10.87 -4.21
CA LEU A 14 17.77 -10.15 -4.50
C LEU A 14 17.74 -8.77 -3.86
N GLU A 15 18.90 -8.30 -3.45
CA GLU A 15 19.06 -6.92 -3.05
C GLU A 15 19.00 -6.01 -4.28
N SER A 16 18.25 -4.91 -4.16
CA SER A 16 18.15 -3.90 -5.21
C SER A 16 18.81 -2.60 -4.75
N GLN A 17 19.57 -2.00 -5.64
CA GLN A 17 20.10 -0.67 -5.48
C GLN A 17 19.34 0.27 -6.43
N PHE A 18 19.03 1.47 -5.97
CA PHE A 18 18.32 2.48 -6.74
C PHE A 18 19.24 3.67 -6.94
N TYR A 19 19.49 3.99 -8.20
CA TYR A 19 20.34 5.11 -8.62
C TYR A 19 19.52 6.12 -9.41
N HIS A 20 19.92 7.38 -9.34
CA HIS A 20 19.50 8.36 -10.32
C HIS A 20 20.20 8.05 -11.65
N ILE A 21 19.54 8.30 -12.79
CA ILE A 21 20.08 7.95 -14.12
C ILE A 21 21.46 8.59 -14.39
N SER A 22 21.74 9.75 -13.78
CA SER A 22 23.06 10.41 -13.87
C SER A 22 24.20 9.65 -13.14
N GLU A 23 23.88 8.71 -12.26
CA GLU A 23 24.82 7.92 -11.48
C GLU A 23 24.99 6.50 -12.05
N TYR A 24 24.19 6.18 -13.09
CA TYR A 24 24.19 4.87 -13.73
C TYR A 24 25.39 4.71 -14.67
N ASN A 25 26.10 3.58 -14.55
CA ASN A 25 27.15 3.16 -15.47
C ASN A 25 26.63 2.04 -16.40
N GLU A 26 26.73 2.23 -17.71
CA GLU A 26 26.30 1.26 -18.73
C GLU A 26 26.96 -0.14 -18.64
N SER A 27 27.97 -0.29 -17.79
CA SER A 27 28.63 -1.58 -17.55
C SER A 27 27.85 -2.53 -16.62
N ASP A 28 26.79 -2.08 -15.97
CA ASP A 28 25.97 -2.90 -15.08
C ASP A 28 24.96 -3.70 -15.92
N SER A 29 25.20 -4.97 -16.04
CA SER A 29 24.60 -5.87 -17.03
C SER A 29 23.13 -6.26 -16.79
N GLU A 30 22.49 -5.84 -15.70
CA GLU A 30 21.10 -6.19 -15.39
C GLU A 30 20.42 -5.03 -14.65
N CYS A 31 19.96 -4.05 -15.39
CA CYS A 31 19.23 -2.93 -14.80
C CYS A 31 17.84 -2.76 -15.39
N ILE A 32 16.97 -2.11 -14.63
CA ILE A 32 15.67 -1.62 -15.11
C ILE A 32 15.72 -0.10 -15.04
N VAL A 33 15.63 0.55 -16.19
CA VAL A 33 15.56 2.00 -16.28
C VAL A 33 14.10 2.42 -16.38
N ILE A 34 13.65 3.30 -15.50
CA ILE A 34 12.32 3.91 -15.59
C ILE A 34 12.47 5.41 -15.69
N SER A 35 11.94 5.98 -16.76
CA SER A 35 12.00 7.41 -17.06
C SER A 35 10.60 7.98 -17.27
N GLU A 36 10.47 9.30 -17.10
CA GLU A 36 9.26 10.04 -17.45
C GLU A 36 9.56 11.10 -18.50
N ASN A 37 8.58 11.34 -19.38
CA ASN A 37 8.64 12.37 -20.40
C ASN A 37 7.37 13.21 -20.37
N SER A 38 7.51 14.53 -20.23
CA SER A 38 6.43 15.49 -20.14
C SER A 38 6.15 16.25 -21.45
N ASP A 39 6.83 15.90 -22.55
CA ASP A 39 6.75 16.66 -23.82
C ASP A 39 5.43 16.45 -24.58
N TYR A 40 4.50 15.68 -24.04
CA TYR A 40 3.26 15.28 -24.70
C TYR A 40 1.97 15.95 -24.16
N GLY A 41 2.06 17.21 -23.77
CA GLY A 41 0.90 17.99 -23.30
C GLY A 41 0.56 17.79 -21.82
N PRO A 42 -0.74 17.65 -21.44
CA PRO A 42 -1.13 17.58 -20.04
C PRO A 42 -0.85 16.23 -19.36
N ASP A 43 -0.33 15.25 -20.11
CA ASP A 43 -0.06 13.91 -19.60
C ASP A 43 1.44 13.63 -19.60
N ILE A 44 1.84 12.74 -18.68
CA ILE A 44 3.21 12.24 -18.59
C ILE A 44 3.25 10.83 -19.14
N ILE A 45 4.28 10.51 -19.93
CA ILE A 45 4.58 9.14 -20.34
C ILE A 45 5.68 8.60 -19.44
N VAL A 46 5.38 7.53 -18.73
CA VAL A 46 6.35 6.76 -17.94
C VAL A 46 6.75 5.54 -18.76
N THR A 47 8.03 5.39 -19.02
CA THR A 47 8.60 4.27 -19.79
C THR A 47 9.59 3.51 -18.93
N GLY A 48 9.42 2.21 -18.83
CA GLY A 48 10.37 1.29 -18.25
C GLY A 48 11.04 0.45 -19.34
N THR A 49 12.34 0.27 -19.24
CA THR A 49 13.14 -0.58 -20.15
C THR A 49 14.10 -1.44 -19.34
N SER A 50 14.41 -2.62 -19.85
CA SER A 50 15.42 -3.51 -19.28
C SER A 50 15.96 -4.42 -20.36
N ASP A 51 17.26 -4.59 -20.36
CA ASP A 51 17.95 -5.63 -21.13
C ASP A 51 18.34 -6.76 -20.17
N PHE A 52 17.75 -7.94 -20.37
CA PHE A 52 18.04 -9.13 -19.57
C PHE A 52 18.54 -10.25 -20.49
N GLY A 53 19.82 -10.53 -20.41
CA GLY A 53 20.49 -11.39 -21.39
C GLY A 53 20.44 -10.79 -22.80
N SER A 54 19.87 -11.52 -23.77
CA SER A 54 19.69 -11.06 -25.16
C SER A 54 18.28 -10.50 -25.44
N ILE A 55 17.42 -10.36 -24.44
CA ILE A 55 16.03 -9.95 -24.61
C ILE A 55 15.84 -8.54 -24.08
N HIS A 56 15.32 -7.67 -24.95
CA HIS A 56 14.90 -6.34 -24.60
C HIS A 56 13.44 -6.32 -24.12
N TYR A 57 13.22 -5.79 -22.93
CA TYR A 57 11.87 -5.58 -22.36
C TYR A 57 11.57 -4.09 -22.31
N SER A 58 10.39 -3.70 -22.78
CA SER A 58 9.92 -2.33 -22.61
C SER A 58 8.43 -2.29 -22.27
N HIS A 59 8.03 -1.27 -21.55
CA HIS A 59 6.64 -0.95 -21.25
C HIS A 59 6.48 0.55 -21.06
N SER A 60 5.46 1.13 -21.67
CA SER A 60 5.17 2.56 -21.54
C SER A 60 3.71 2.78 -21.17
N GLU A 61 3.47 3.72 -20.32
CA GLU A 61 2.14 4.12 -19.87
C GLU A 61 1.96 5.63 -19.89
N LYS A 62 0.76 6.05 -20.28
CA LYS A 62 0.33 7.43 -20.21
C LYS A 62 -0.44 7.65 -18.91
N CYS A 63 -0.11 8.66 -18.14
CA CYS A 63 -0.78 9.00 -16.89
C CYS A 63 -0.98 10.51 -16.75
N SER A 64 -1.94 10.90 -15.90
CA SER A 64 -2.14 12.29 -15.54
C SER A 64 -1.01 12.83 -14.65
N VAL A 65 -0.82 14.15 -14.66
CA VAL A 65 0.20 14.87 -13.85
C VAL A 65 -0.21 14.93 -12.37
N SER A 66 -0.48 13.81 -11.75
CA SER A 66 -0.65 13.73 -10.31
C SER A 66 0.41 12.82 -9.71
N ASP A 67 1.02 13.23 -8.60
CA ASP A 67 2.06 12.45 -7.92
C ASP A 67 1.66 10.99 -7.69
N ARG A 68 0.38 10.75 -7.39
CA ARG A 68 -0.14 9.41 -7.16
C ARG A 68 -0.18 8.58 -8.44
N GLU A 69 -0.66 9.15 -9.54
CA GLU A 69 -0.76 8.44 -10.82
C GLU A 69 0.62 8.19 -11.42
N ILE A 70 1.53 9.16 -11.31
CA ILE A 70 2.93 9.00 -11.72
C ILE A 70 3.58 7.85 -10.93
N LYS A 71 3.47 7.85 -9.59
CA LYS A 71 3.98 6.76 -8.75
C LYS A 71 3.38 5.40 -9.11
N ASN A 72 2.09 5.35 -9.41
CA ASN A 72 1.45 4.10 -9.85
C ASN A 72 1.95 3.66 -11.23
N ALA A 73 2.15 4.59 -12.17
CA ALA A 73 2.71 4.28 -13.48
C ALA A 73 4.14 3.71 -13.38
N TYR A 74 5.00 4.31 -12.55
CA TYR A 74 6.32 3.74 -12.25
C TYR A 74 6.22 2.30 -11.72
N LYS A 75 5.31 2.05 -10.78
CA LYS A 75 5.10 0.71 -10.23
C LYS A 75 4.57 -0.28 -11.27
N ARG A 76 3.65 0.14 -12.14
CA ARG A 76 3.14 -0.72 -13.21
C ARG A 76 4.23 -1.04 -14.24
N CYS A 77 5.03 -0.06 -14.65
CA CYS A 77 6.17 -0.30 -15.52
C CYS A 77 7.14 -1.33 -14.92
N LEU A 78 7.53 -1.14 -13.67
CA LEU A 78 8.39 -2.10 -12.96
C LEU A 78 7.75 -3.49 -12.87
N TYR A 79 6.46 -3.56 -12.50
CA TYR A 79 5.72 -4.81 -12.38
C TYR A 79 5.69 -5.58 -13.71
N VAL A 80 5.32 -4.90 -14.81
CA VAL A 80 5.18 -5.54 -16.13
C VAL A 80 6.52 -6.08 -16.61
N ILE A 81 7.62 -5.34 -16.40
CA ILE A 81 8.95 -5.78 -16.79
C ILE A 81 9.39 -6.98 -15.95
N LEU A 82 9.30 -6.89 -14.62
CA LEU A 82 9.68 -7.99 -13.72
C LEU A 82 8.84 -9.24 -13.94
N SER A 83 7.53 -9.09 -14.18
CA SER A 83 6.66 -10.24 -14.43
C SER A 83 7.05 -11.00 -15.71
N LYS A 84 7.49 -10.29 -16.74
CA LYS A 84 7.99 -10.89 -17.97
C LYS A 84 9.36 -11.56 -17.79
N ILE A 85 10.31 -10.86 -17.16
CA ILE A 85 11.66 -11.39 -16.92
C ILE A 85 11.61 -12.66 -16.04
N LEU A 86 10.82 -12.62 -14.96
CA LEU A 86 10.79 -13.69 -13.95
C LEU A 86 9.67 -14.72 -14.21
N ASN A 87 8.87 -14.52 -15.27
CA ASN A 87 7.67 -15.33 -15.55
C ASN A 87 6.81 -15.54 -14.30
N LYS A 88 6.53 -14.44 -13.57
CA LYS A 88 5.85 -14.49 -12.28
C LYS A 88 4.87 -13.33 -12.15
N GLU A 89 3.67 -13.63 -11.68
CA GLU A 89 2.67 -12.63 -11.35
C GLU A 89 2.47 -12.54 -9.82
N LEU A 90 2.31 -11.32 -9.33
CA LEU A 90 1.98 -11.09 -7.93
C LEU A 90 0.46 -10.92 -7.78
N PRO A 91 -0.19 -11.68 -6.90
CA PRO A 91 -1.66 -11.65 -6.79
C PRO A 91 -2.22 -10.31 -6.31
N TRP A 92 -1.42 -9.48 -5.65
CA TRP A 92 -1.77 -8.12 -5.23
C TRP A 92 -1.30 -7.02 -6.20
N GLY A 93 -0.79 -7.41 -7.37
CA GLY A 93 -0.30 -6.47 -8.38
C GLY A 93 0.76 -5.52 -7.85
N ILE A 94 0.57 -4.24 -8.07
CA ILE A 94 1.48 -3.17 -7.63
C ILE A 94 1.26 -2.69 -6.20
N LEU A 95 0.30 -3.29 -5.46
CA LEU A 95 0.04 -2.86 -4.09
C LEU A 95 1.13 -3.37 -3.13
N THR A 96 1.80 -2.42 -2.50
CA THR A 96 2.81 -2.67 -1.45
C THR A 96 2.35 -2.22 -0.07
N GLY A 97 1.16 -1.63 0.00
CA GLY A 97 0.57 -1.11 1.24
C GLY A 97 -0.32 -2.09 1.96
N ILE A 98 -0.80 -1.66 3.11
CA ILE A 98 -1.80 -2.35 3.93
C ILE A 98 -3.22 -1.85 3.62
N ARG A 99 -4.22 -2.64 3.99
CA ARG A 99 -5.66 -2.31 3.87
C ARG A 99 -6.14 -2.17 2.41
N PRO A 100 -5.92 -3.17 1.54
CA PRO A 100 -6.39 -3.11 0.15
C PRO A 100 -7.92 -2.95 0.05
N VAL A 101 -8.70 -3.47 0.99
CA VAL A 101 -10.17 -3.32 1.04
C VAL A 101 -10.60 -1.87 1.09
N LYS A 102 -9.78 -0.96 1.65
CA LYS A 102 -10.08 0.47 1.63
C LYS A 102 -10.24 1.00 0.21
N ILE A 103 -9.41 0.54 -0.74
CA ILE A 103 -9.50 0.94 -2.14
C ILE A 103 -10.87 0.54 -2.71
N TYR A 104 -11.33 -0.67 -2.40
CA TYR A 104 -12.63 -1.16 -2.83
C TYR A 104 -13.78 -0.34 -2.24
N ASN A 105 -13.71 -0.06 -0.93
CA ASN A 105 -14.72 0.73 -0.22
C ASN A 105 -14.75 2.19 -0.70
N ASP A 106 -13.59 2.79 -0.95
CA ASP A 106 -13.49 4.16 -1.46
C ASP A 106 -14.11 4.28 -2.87
N LEU A 107 -13.89 3.29 -3.75
CA LEU A 107 -14.54 3.25 -5.07
C LEU A 107 -16.05 3.12 -4.93
N ARG A 108 -16.53 2.18 -4.13
CA ARG A 108 -17.97 2.00 -3.87
C ARG A 108 -18.65 3.28 -3.38
N LYS A 109 -17.97 4.03 -2.53
CA LYS A 109 -18.48 5.27 -1.95
C LYS A 109 -18.44 6.46 -2.92
N ASN A 110 -17.31 6.61 -3.62
CA ASN A 110 -17.03 7.81 -4.41
C ASN A 110 -17.44 7.68 -5.88
N ARG A 111 -17.73 6.47 -6.35
CA ARG A 111 -18.13 6.14 -7.71
C ARG A 111 -19.41 5.28 -7.69
N PRO A 112 -20.53 5.81 -7.19
CA PRO A 112 -21.78 5.05 -7.03
C PRO A 112 -22.39 4.61 -8.36
N GLU A 113 -21.94 5.18 -9.49
CA GLU A 113 -22.31 4.78 -10.84
C GLU A 113 -21.69 3.47 -11.29
N LEU A 114 -20.63 2.99 -10.61
CA LEU A 114 -19.98 1.73 -10.94
C LEU A 114 -20.70 0.55 -10.25
N ASP A 115 -21.05 -0.43 -11.04
CA ASP A 115 -21.42 -1.75 -10.53
C ASP A 115 -20.20 -2.55 -10.06
N GLU A 116 -20.40 -3.75 -9.55
CA GLU A 116 -19.32 -4.62 -9.07
C GLU A 116 -18.31 -4.97 -10.18
N ILE A 117 -18.78 -5.09 -11.42
CA ILE A 117 -17.92 -5.37 -12.57
C ILE A 117 -17.07 -4.14 -12.89
N GLY A 118 -17.66 -2.96 -12.87
CA GLY A 118 -16.96 -1.70 -13.07
C GLY A 118 -15.88 -1.46 -12.02
N ILE A 119 -16.19 -1.68 -10.74
CA ILE A 119 -15.21 -1.59 -9.65
C ILE A 119 -14.07 -2.60 -9.85
N LYS A 120 -14.41 -3.85 -10.18
CA LYS A 120 -13.41 -4.89 -10.46
C LYS A 120 -12.47 -4.47 -11.59
N ASN A 121 -13.02 -4.00 -12.71
CA ASN A 121 -12.23 -3.59 -13.88
C ASN A 121 -11.32 -2.41 -13.55
N GLU A 122 -11.81 -1.42 -12.81
CA GLU A 122 -11.01 -0.27 -12.39
C GLU A 122 -9.87 -0.66 -11.48
N ILE A 123 -10.10 -1.53 -10.49
CA ILE A 123 -9.05 -2.04 -9.61
C ILE A 123 -8.03 -2.88 -10.37
N SER A 124 -8.49 -3.79 -11.23
CA SER A 124 -7.62 -4.66 -12.01
C SER A 124 -6.72 -3.86 -12.95
N SER A 125 -7.27 -2.91 -13.70
CA SER A 125 -6.50 -2.09 -14.64
C SER A 125 -5.51 -1.15 -13.92
N LYS A 126 -5.94 -0.54 -12.82
CA LYS A 126 -5.16 0.47 -12.11
C LYS A 126 -4.04 -0.11 -11.25
N TYR A 127 -4.31 -1.25 -10.61
CA TYR A 127 -3.40 -1.85 -9.63
C TYR A 127 -2.86 -3.22 -10.02
N LEU A 128 -3.27 -3.77 -11.15
CA LEU A 128 -2.88 -5.10 -11.64
C LEU A 128 -3.15 -6.24 -10.63
N ILE A 129 -4.23 -6.08 -9.84
CA ILE A 129 -4.62 -7.06 -8.82
C ILE A 129 -5.37 -8.21 -9.51
N SER A 130 -5.07 -9.44 -9.10
CA SER A 130 -5.74 -10.64 -9.62
C SER A 130 -7.22 -10.69 -9.23
N ASP A 131 -8.05 -11.26 -10.09
CA ASP A 131 -9.50 -11.46 -9.87
C ASP A 131 -9.81 -12.11 -8.51
N LYS A 132 -9.01 -13.10 -8.14
CA LYS A 132 -9.15 -13.82 -6.85
C LYS A 132 -9.00 -12.87 -5.66
N LYS A 133 -8.05 -11.91 -5.73
CA LYS A 133 -7.82 -10.95 -4.66
C LYS A 133 -8.86 -9.83 -4.66
N ILE A 134 -9.35 -9.41 -5.82
CA ILE A 134 -10.47 -8.45 -5.91
C ILE A 134 -11.74 -9.08 -5.31
N LYS A 135 -12.02 -10.35 -5.62
CA LYS A 135 -13.15 -11.06 -5.00
C LYS A 135 -13.03 -11.15 -3.48
N LEU A 136 -11.82 -11.38 -2.97
CA LEU A 136 -11.55 -11.35 -1.53
C LEU A 136 -11.84 -9.95 -0.94
N MET A 137 -11.37 -8.88 -1.61
CA MET A 137 -11.64 -7.50 -1.18
C MET A 137 -13.14 -7.21 -1.13
N GLN A 138 -13.90 -7.65 -2.14
CA GLN A 138 -15.35 -7.55 -2.18
C GLN A 138 -15.99 -8.27 -0.99
N THR A 139 -15.63 -9.55 -0.78
CA THR A 139 -16.18 -10.36 0.30
C THR A 139 -15.93 -9.71 1.68
N VAL A 140 -14.71 -9.23 1.92
CA VAL A 140 -14.38 -8.55 3.17
C VAL A 140 -15.15 -7.24 3.31
N SER A 141 -15.28 -6.46 2.22
CA SER A 141 -16.08 -5.23 2.19
C SER A 141 -17.54 -5.49 2.58
N ASP A 142 -18.14 -6.55 2.00
CA ASP A 142 -19.54 -6.92 2.27
C ASP A 142 -19.76 -7.35 3.72
N ILE A 143 -18.81 -8.10 4.31
CA ILE A 143 -18.85 -8.49 5.72
C ILE A 143 -18.68 -7.28 6.66
N GLN A 144 -17.83 -6.33 6.30
CA GLN A 144 -17.57 -5.14 7.11
C GLN A 144 -18.69 -4.09 7.02
N LYS A 145 -19.41 -4.06 5.90
CA LYS A 145 -20.41 -3.01 5.62
C LYS A 145 -21.44 -2.86 6.73
N PRO A 146 -22.12 -3.91 7.24
CA PRO A 146 -23.10 -3.74 8.31
C PRO A 146 -22.52 -3.10 9.57
N VAL A 147 -21.28 -3.43 9.93
CA VAL A 147 -20.61 -2.84 11.10
C VAL A 147 -20.26 -1.37 10.86
N ILE A 148 -19.75 -1.06 9.66
CA ILE A 148 -19.43 0.33 9.27
C ILE A 148 -20.68 1.19 9.21
N ASP A 149 -21.80 0.65 8.68
CA ASP A 149 -23.06 1.37 8.58
C ASP A 149 -23.70 1.64 9.96
N LEU A 150 -23.40 0.79 10.97
CA LEU A 150 -23.80 1.04 12.37
C LEU A 150 -23.01 2.18 13.03
N THR A 151 -21.80 2.44 12.54
CA THR A 151 -20.98 3.56 13.02
C THR A 151 -21.35 4.82 12.24
N GLY A 152 -22.33 5.57 12.73
CA GLY A 152 -22.71 6.86 12.15
C GLY A 152 -21.59 7.90 12.28
N ASN A 153 -21.78 9.06 11.64
CA ASN A 153 -20.83 10.19 11.73
C ASN A 153 -20.65 10.72 13.16
N GLU A 154 -21.51 10.31 14.09
CA GLU A 154 -21.49 10.70 15.48
C GLU A 154 -20.78 9.71 16.40
N SER A 155 -20.29 8.60 15.86
CA SER A 155 -19.52 7.61 16.62
C SER A 155 -18.02 7.83 16.50
N TYR A 156 -17.29 7.46 17.53
CA TYR A 156 -15.83 7.42 17.53
C TYR A 156 -15.35 6.03 17.92
N SER A 157 -14.14 5.69 17.51
CA SER A 157 -13.49 4.43 17.88
C SER A 157 -12.26 4.72 18.72
N ILE A 158 -12.09 3.98 19.80
CA ILE A 158 -10.89 4.03 20.64
C ILE A 158 -10.00 2.85 20.26
N TYR A 159 -8.74 3.12 19.96
CA TYR A 159 -7.71 2.11 19.76
C TYR A 159 -6.72 2.17 20.92
N ILE A 160 -6.66 1.10 21.73
CA ILE A 160 -5.74 0.96 22.83
C ILE A 160 -4.65 -0.02 22.43
N SER A 161 -3.39 0.42 22.51
CA SER A 161 -2.22 -0.42 22.23
C SER A 161 -1.49 -0.76 23.50
N ILE A 162 -1.23 -2.05 23.75
CA ILE A 162 -0.40 -2.51 24.86
C ILE A 162 1.01 -2.81 24.32
N PRO A 163 2.01 -1.93 24.57
CA PRO A 163 3.31 -2.01 23.91
C PRO A 163 4.33 -2.90 24.64
N PHE A 164 3.88 -3.92 25.37
CA PHE A 164 4.74 -4.85 26.09
C PHE A 164 4.57 -6.27 25.52
N CYS A 165 5.63 -6.84 24.96
CA CYS A 165 5.61 -8.17 24.38
C CYS A 165 6.70 -9.05 24.99
N PRO A 166 6.44 -10.35 25.21
CA PRO A 166 7.45 -11.30 25.69
C PRO A 166 8.52 -11.59 24.64
N SER A 167 8.18 -11.41 23.36
CA SER A 167 9.09 -11.54 22.22
C SER A 167 8.57 -10.68 21.06
N ARG A 168 9.47 -10.31 20.15
CA ARG A 168 9.07 -9.57 18.94
C ARG A 168 8.90 -10.53 17.77
N CYS A 169 7.69 -10.60 17.21
CA CYS A 169 7.42 -11.37 15.99
C CYS A 169 8.21 -10.80 14.80
N ASN A 170 8.76 -11.65 13.95
CA ASN A 170 9.56 -11.23 12.78
C ASN A 170 8.84 -10.31 11.80
N TYR A 171 7.52 -10.35 11.78
CA TYR A 171 6.65 -9.54 10.91
C TYR A 171 6.02 -8.34 11.63
N CYS A 172 6.37 -8.08 12.91
CA CYS A 172 5.70 -7.06 13.71
C CYS A 172 6.21 -5.65 13.35
N SER A 173 5.29 -4.80 12.90
CA SER A 173 5.52 -3.37 12.64
C SER A 173 5.03 -2.48 13.79
N PHE A 174 4.36 -3.02 14.80
CA PHE A 174 3.90 -2.25 15.95
C PHE A 174 5.05 -1.84 16.85
N PHE A 175 4.87 -0.71 17.53
CA PHE A 175 5.75 -0.35 18.62
C PHE A 175 5.63 -1.39 19.74
N SER A 176 6.73 -2.00 20.11
CA SER A 176 6.77 -3.03 21.16
C SER A 176 8.05 -2.95 21.97
N ASN A 177 7.91 -3.09 23.27
CA ASN A 177 9.00 -3.19 24.23
C ASN A 177 9.10 -4.63 24.73
N ASP A 178 10.32 -5.09 24.95
CA ASP A 178 10.55 -6.37 25.63
C ASP A 178 10.09 -6.27 27.10
N ILE A 179 9.11 -7.09 27.45
CA ILE A 179 8.54 -7.09 28.82
C ILE A 179 9.58 -7.49 29.87
N ASN A 180 10.59 -8.30 29.50
CA ASN A 180 11.64 -8.70 30.44
C ASN A 180 12.56 -7.53 30.80
N GLN A 181 12.71 -6.54 29.90
CA GLN A 181 13.54 -5.36 30.12
C GLN A 181 12.72 -4.19 30.68
N LYS A 182 11.52 -3.96 30.17
CA LYS A 182 10.69 -2.79 30.47
C LYS A 182 9.39 -3.12 31.19
N GLY A 183 9.20 -4.35 31.66
CA GLY A 183 8.00 -4.76 32.38
C GLY A 183 7.74 -3.98 33.68
N HIS A 184 8.79 -3.42 34.29
CA HIS A 184 8.67 -2.55 35.44
C HIS A 184 7.91 -1.24 35.17
N LEU A 185 7.77 -0.84 33.91
CA LEU A 185 6.99 0.33 33.49
C LEU A 185 5.50 0.02 33.23
N ARG A 186 5.10 -1.26 33.31
CA ARG A 186 3.75 -1.69 32.96
C ARG A 186 2.67 -1.00 33.80
N ASP A 187 2.85 -0.97 35.11
CA ASP A 187 1.83 -0.45 36.01
C ASP A 187 1.70 1.07 35.85
N SER A 188 2.81 1.80 35.77
CA SER A 188 2.78 3.24 35.45
C SER A 188 2.22 3.56 34.05
N TYR A 189 2.38 2.66 33.09
CA TYR A 189 1.74 2.78 31.78
C TYR A 189 0.22 2.63 31.89
N ILE A 190 -0.28 1.69 32.69
CA ILE A 190 -1.72 1.50 32.89
C ILE A 190 -2.31 2.72 33.60
N ASP A 191 -1.66 3.23 34.66
CA ASP A 191 -2.11 4.44 35.34
C ASP A 191 -2.20 5.64 34.39
N ALA A 192 -1.21 5.81 33.53
CA ALA A 192 -1.21 6.87 32.52
C ALA A 192 -2.31 6.68 31.46
N LEU A 193 -2.55 5.43 31.01
CA LEU A 193 -3.60 5.10 30.05
C LEU A 193 -4.99 5.36 30.65
N GLU A 194 -5.23 4.99 31.89
CA GLU A 194 -6.49 5.27 32.59
C GLU A 194 -6.74 6.78 32.68
N ALA A 195 -5.72 7.56 33.07
CA ALA A 195 -5.82 9.01 33.14
C ALA A 195 -6.10 9.64 31.75
N GLU A 196 -5.49 9.11 30.68
CA GLU A 196 -5.74 9.55 29.31
C GLU A 196 -7.16 9.22 28.85
N ILE A 197 -7.65 8.02 29.16
CA ILE A 197 -9.04 7.62 28.87
C ILE A 197 -10.03 8.52 29.60
N ASP A 198 -9.82 8.77 30.87
CA ASP A 198 -10.67 9.66 31.69
C ASP A 198 -10.68 11.08 31.13
N ALA A 199 -9.53 11.59 30.72
CA ALA A 199 -9.44 12.91 30.08
C ALA A 199 -10.25 12.96 28.77
N ILE A 200 -10.09 11.96 27.89
CA ILE A 200 -10.83 11.88 26.62
C ILE A 200 -12.34 11.78 26.87
N LEU A 201 -12.78 10.92 27.80
CA LEU A 201 -14.19 10.73 28.10
C LEU A 201 -14.85 11.99 28.72
N ASN A 202 -14.05 12.88 29.29
CA ASN A 202 -14.50 14.15 29.85
C ASN A 202 -14.55 15.30 28.83
N GLU A 203 -13.98 15.12 27.63
CA GLU A 203 -14.05 16.10 26.57
C GLU A 203 -15.50 16.38 26.14
N HIS A 204 -15.80 17.65 25.87
CA HIS A 204 -17.15 18.11 25.52
C HIS A 204 -17.71 17.41 24.29
N TRP A 205 -16.89 17.26 23.26
CA TRP A 205 -17.28 16.61 22.01
C TRP A 205 -17.58 15.11 22.15
N VAL A 206 -17.04 14.45 23.17
CA VAL A 206 -17.37 13.04 23.50
C VAL A 206 -18.71 12.97 24.22
N LYS A 207 -18.98 13.91 25.13
CA LYS A 207 -20.23 13.95 25.92
C LYS A 207 -21.45 14.29 25.07
N GLU A 208 -21.29 15.09 24.04
CA GLU A 208 -22.37 15.45 23.11
C GLU A 208 -22.79 14.31 22.16
N ARG A 209 -21.97 13.26 22.04
CA ARG A 209 -22.21 12.11 21.13
C ARG A 209 -22.66 10.84 21.85
N ARG A 210 -23.18 10.98 23.07
CA ARG A 210 -23.77 9.87 23.85
C ARG A 210 -25.25 9.70 23.58
#